data_0afbbdcd541c15c51337115eaffbc35c
#
_entry.id   0afbbdcd541c15c51337115eaffbc35c
#
_cell.length_a   1.000
_cell.length_b   1.000
_cell.length_c   1.000
_cell.angle_alpha   90.00
_cell.angle_beta   90.00
_cell.angle_gamma   90.00
#
_symmetry.space_group_name_H-M   'P 1'
#
loop_
_entity.id
_entity.type
_entity.pdbx_description
1 polymer ?
#
loop_
_entity_poly.entity_id
_entity_poly.type
_entity_poly.pdbx_seq_one_letter_code
_entity_poly.pdbx_strand_id
1 'polypeptide(L)' 'MKRLPPLSEMERIEQTLLVEKLDEILERIDNEDNGFVITENGLPEMVLIPFRWFAENFPDEVPDGL' A
#
# COMPACT_ATOMS: atom_id res chain seq x y z
N MET A 1 2.02 -1.59 18.76
CA MET A 1 1.80 -0.75 17.56
C MET A 1 2.65 -1.25 16.41
N LYS A 2 2.02 -1.53 15.28
CA LYS A 2 2.76 -1.94 14.08
C LYS A 2 3.42 -0.74 13.43
N ARG A 3 4.65 -0.90 13.02
CA ARG A 3 5.32 0.09 12.20
C ARG A 3 5.05 -0.22 10.73
N LEU A 4 5.10 0.82 9.90
CA LEU A 4 5.11 0.60 8.46
C LEU A 4 6.38 -0.19 8.12
N PRO A 5 6.27 -1.26 7.33
CA PRO A 5 7.46 -1.95 6.88
C PRO A 5 8.28 -1.04 5.96
N PRO A 6 9.60 -1.23 5.89
CA PRO A 6 10.41 -0.47 4.95
C PRO A 6 9.99 -0.77 3.52
N LEU A 7 10.18 0.20 2.63
CA LEU A 7 9.78 0.04 1.23
C LEU A 7 10.42 -1.18 0.58
N SER A 8 11.63 -1.53 1.02
CA SER A 8 12.34 -2.69 0.48
C SER A 8 11.66 -4.02 0.79
N GLU A 9 10.79 -4.05 1.79
CA GLU A 9 10.04 -5.25 2.16
C GLU A 9 8.67 -5.30 1.50
N MET A 10 8.24 -4.22 0.87
CA MET A 10 6.99 -4.20 0.15
C MET A 10 7.19 -4.75 -1.26
N GLU A 11 6.14 -5.37 -1.79
CA GLU A 11 6.17 -5.88 -3.15
C GLU A 11 6.16 -4.70 -4.13
N ARG A 12 6.97 -4.78 -5.19
CA ARG A 12 7.01 -3.76 -6.21
C ARG A 12 6.16 -4.19 -7.39
N ILE A 13 5.42 -3.24 -7.93
CA ILE A 13 4.59 -3.52 -9.08
C ILE A 13 4.60 -2.34 -10.03
N GLU A 14 4.80 -2.63 -11.32
CA GLU A 14 4.81 -1.59 -12.33
C GLU A 14 3.41 -1.05 -12.55
N GLN A 15 3.28 0.25 -12.78
CA GLN A 15 2.00 0.94 -12.91
C GLN A 15 1.08 0.28 -13.96
N THR A 16 1.61 -0.15 -15.07
CA THR A 16 0.81 -0.79 -16.11
C THR A 16 0.20 -2.10 -15.61
N LEU A 17 0.96 -2.85 -14.82
CA LEU A 17 0.46 -4.10 -14.26
C LEU A 17 -0.59 -3.84 -13.17
N LEU A 18 -0.42 -2.77 -12.40
CA LEU A 18 -1.42 -2.37 -11.40
C LEU A 18 -2.79 -2.15 -12.07
N VAL A 19 -2.80 -1.42 -13.19
CA VAL A 19 -4.05 -1.14 -13.90
C VAL A 19 -4.72 -2.44 -14.36
N GLU A 20 -3.95 -3.39 -14.86
CA GLU A 20 -4.48 -4.66 -15.34
C GLU A 20 -4.99 -5.57 -14.22
N LYS A 21 -4.35 -5.50 -13.05
CA LYS A 21 -4.63 -6.43 -11.95
C LYS A 21 -5.14 -5.73 -10.70
N LEU A 22 -5.79 -4.59 -10.88
CA LEU A 22 -6.21 -3.77 -9.75
C LEU A 22 -7.07 -4.53 -8.74
N ASP A 23 -8.07 -5.28 -9.21
CA ASP A 23 -8.96 -6.03 -8.31
C ASP A 23 -8.19 -7.04 -7.47
N GLU A 24 -7.28 -7.77 -8.09
CA GLU A 24 -6.46 -8.76 -7.41
C GLU A 24 -5.54 -8.12 -6.38
N ILE A 25 -4.95 -6.98 -6.73
CA ILE A 25 -4.04 -6.27 -5.85
C ILE A 25 -4.78 -5.70 -4.64
N LEU A 26 -5.95 -5.10 -4.86
CA LEU A 26 -6.77 -4.59 -3.77
C LEU A 26 -7.18 -5.71 -2.82
N GLU A 27 -7.52 -6.87 -3.36
CA GLU A 27 -7.86 -8.02 -2.56
C GLU A 27 -6.70 -8.50 -1.70
N ARG A 28 -5.49 -8.50 -2.25
CA ARG A 28 -4.29 -8.88 -1.51
C ARG A 28 -3.96 -7.89 -0.41
N ILE A 29 -4.14 -6.60 -0.66
CA ILE A 29 -3.94 -5.58 0.36
C ILE A 29 -4.89 -5.81 1.54
N ASP A 30 -6.15 -6.10 1.23
CA ASP A 30 -7.18 -6.26 2.25
C ASP A 30 -7.04 -7.57 3.02
N ASN A 31 -6.82 -8.68 2.31
CA ASN A 31 -6.84 -10.01 2.92
C ASN A 31 -5.49 -10.49 3.43
N GLU A 32 -4.40 -10.07 2.82
CA GLU A 32 -3.06 -10.56 3.16
C GLU A 32 -2.21 -9.56 3.93
N ASP A 33 -2.77 -8.40 4.23
CA ASP A 33 -2.05 -7.35 4.97
C ASP A 33 -0.75 -6.95 4.26
N ASN A 34 -0.82 -6.81 2.95
CA ASN A 34 0.32 -6.48 2.11
C ASN A 34 0.35 -5.01 1.72
N GLY A 35 1.55 -4.48 1.53
CA GLY A 35 1.74 -3.16 0.92
C GLY A 35 2.47 -3.30 -0.40
N PHE A 36 2.27 -2.35 -1.30
CA PHE A 36 2.88 -2.36 -2.62
C PHE A 36 3.53 -1.02 -2.91
N VAL A 37 4.70 -1.07 -3.51
CA VAL A 37 5.35 0.12 -4.09
C VAL A 37 5.03 0.11 -5.58
N ILE A 38 4.37 1.15 -6.05
CA ILE A 38 4.01 1.28 -7.46
C ILE A 38 5.14 2.03 -8.16
N THR A 39 5.65 1.44 -9.21
CA THR A 39 6.78 2.01 -9.95
C THR A 39 6.36 2.44 -11.35
N GLU A 40 7.06 3.42 -11.88
CA GLU A 40 6.97 3.81 -13.29
C GLU A 40 8.38 3.79 -13.85
N ASN A 41 8.60 2.98 -14.87
CA ASN A 41 9.94 2.77 -15.44
C ASN A 41 10.96 2.36 -14.37
N GLY A 42 10.53 1.54 -13.43
CA GLY A 42 11.39 1.06 -12.36
C GLY A 42 11.60 2.02 -11.20
N LEU A 43 11.05 3.23 -11.27
CA LEU A 43 11.20 4.23 -10.22
C LEU A 43 9.95 4.30 -9.35
N PRO A 44 10.09 4.32 -8.02
CA PRO A 44 8.95 4.40 -7.11
C PRO A 44 8.18 5.70 -7.31
N GLU A 45 6.87 5.60 -7.42
CA GLU A 45 5.98 6.75 -7.55
C GLU A 45 4.92 6.83 -6.47
N MET A 46 4.39 5.68 -6.07
CA MET A 46 3.30 5.60 -5.11
C MET A 46 3.48 4.43 -4.17
N VAL A 47 2.79 4.48 -3.06
CA VAL A 47 2.70 3.35 -2.13
C VAL A 47 1.22 3.07 -1.90
N LEU A 48 0.83 1.81 -2.02
CA LEU A 48 -0.51 1.35 -1.66
C LEU A 48 -0.39 0.50 -0.43
N ILE A 49 -1.04 0.92 0.64
CA ILE A 49 -1.00 0.22 1.92
C ILE A 49 -2.42 0.09 2.47
N PRO A 50 -2.67 -0.91 3.34
CA PRO A 50 -3.94 -0.97 4.03
C PRO A 50 -4.16 0.30 4.87
N PHE A 51 -5.38 0.80 4.89
CA PHE A 51 -5.68 2.00 5.67
C PHE A 51 -5.29 1.84 7.14
N ARG A 52 -5.45 0.64 7.69
CA ARG A 52 -5.10 0.37 9.08
C ARG A 52 -3.62 0.63 9.39
N TRP A 53 -2.73 0.40 8.42
CA TRP A 53 -1.31 0.71 8.60
C TRP A 53 -1.10 2.22 8.75
N PHE A 54 -1.78 3.00 7.90
CA PHE A 54 -1.71 4.44 7.98
C PHE A 54 -2.26 4.93 9.32
N ALA A 55 -3.44 4.42 9.71
CA ALA A 55 -4.09 4.84 10.95
C ALA A 55 -3.26 4.52 12.19
N GLU A 56 -2.59 3.38 12.21
CA GLU A 56 -1.73 2.99 13.33
C GLU A 56 -0.48 3.86 13.45
N ASN A 57 0.04 4.33 12.32
CA ASN A 57 1.27 5.11 12.31
C ASN A 57 1.02 6.62 12.38
N PHE A 58 -0.14 7.07 11.94
CA PHE A 58 -0.50 8.48 11.91
C PHE A 58 -1.91 8.69 12.46
N PRO A 59 -2.13 8.34 13.75
CA PRO A 59 -3.50 8.40 14.31
C PRO A 59 -4.09 9.81 14.32
N ASP A 60 -3.25 10.84 14.42
CA ASP A 60 -3.72 12.21 14.42
C ASP A 60 -4.21 12.71 13.06
N GLU A 61 -3.88 11.97 12.01
CA GLU A 61 -4.27 12.31 10.65
C GLU A 61 -5.56 11.64 10.21
N VAL A 62 -6.13 10.78 11.06
CA VAL A 62 -7.37 10.06 10.74
C VAL A 62 -8.55 10.90 11.17
N PRO A 63 -9.40 11.36 10.23
CA PRO A 63 -10.58 12.16 10.59
C PRO A 63 -11.59 11.35 11.38
N ASP A 64 -12.33 12.03 12.25
CA ASP A 64 -13.43 11.40 12.98
C ASP A 64 -14.48 10.91 11.99
N GLY A 65 -15.01 9.71 12.24
CA GLY A 65 -16.08 9.16 11.43
C GLY A 65 -15.63 8.36 10.21
N LEU A 66 -14.35 8.16 10.08
CA LEU A 66 -13.85 7.27 9.02
C LEU A 66 -13.88 5.81 9.46
#